data_e7e4b027b82cf35781ff3f7ee3b558ae
#
_entry.id   e7e4b027b82cf35781ff3f7ee3b558ae
#
_cell.length_a   1.000
_cell.length_b   1.000
_cell.length_c   1.000
_cell.angle_alpha   90.00
_cell.angle_beta   90.00
_cell.angle_gamma   90.00
#
_symmetry.space_group_name_H-M   'P 1'
#
loop_
_entity.id
_entity.type
_entity.pdbx_description
1 polymer ?
#
loop_
_entity_poly.entity_id
_entity_poly.type
_entity_poly.pdbx_seq_one_letter_code
_entity_poly.pdbx_strand_id
1 'polypeptide(L)'
;MSEQATARVSHPHQPGWFDLVSVMIEGMLDNAGEEAEGFLNNVGASLAARYPLAEARTVQDLEREMNLQLARFSWGFTQLQPLENAILIQHHALPQGDSKVGAERWQLAMSAVLAGVYSQWLQAQGGSAVVPVTFEKNDGNTLHYRYQ
;
A
#
# COMPACT_ATOMS: atom_id res chain seq x y z
N MET A 1 26.46 20.39 10.49
CA MET A 1 25.56 20.64 9.37
C MET A 1 25.56 19.48 8.39
N SER A 2 26.70 19.03 7.96
CA SER A 2 26.76 17.88 7.07
C SER A 2 26.22 16.60 7.71
N GLU A 3 26.39 16.46 9.01
CA GLU A 3 25.85 15.31 9.73
C GLU A 3 24.33 15.27 9.69
N GLN A 4 23.71 16.41 9.80
CA GLN A 4 22.24 16.46 9.71
C GLN A 4 21.76 16.13 8.32
N ALA A 5 22.45 16.56 7.31
CA ALA A 5 22.10 16.23 5.94
C ALA A 5 22.25 14.73 5.69
N THR A 6 23.32 14.13 6.22
CA THR A 6 23.54 12.70 6.09
C THR A 6 22.45 11.91 6.83
N ALA A 7 22.11 12.35 8.04
CA ALA A 7 21.07 11.69 8.81
C ALA A 7 19.72 11.74 8.09
N ARG A 8 19.40 12.88 7.46
CA ARG A 8 18.14 12.99 6.71
C ARG A 8 18.13 12.07 5.48
N VAL A 9 19.28 11.92 4.84
CA VAL A 9 19.36 11.00 3.69
C VAL A 9 19.12 9.57 4.12
N SER A 10 19.57 9.19 5.29
CA SER A 10 19.42 7.82 5.79
C SER A 10 18.03 7.54 6.36
N HIS A 11 17.21 8.57 6.58
CA HIS A 11 15.85 8.40 7.12
C HIS A 11 14.83 8.70 6.05
N PRO A 12 14.02 7.70 5.65
CA PRO A 12 13.04 7.87 4.58
C PRO A 12 11.83 8.72 4.98
N HIS A 13 11.69 9.07 6.25
CA HIS A 13 10.55 9.84 6.74
C HIS A 13 11.02 10.98 7.62
N GLN A 14 10.19 11.99 7.75
CA GLN A 14 10.46 13.15 8.59
C GLN A 14 9.69 13.05 9.89
N PRO A 15 10.25 13.58 10.98
CA PRO A 15 9.50 13.68 12.24
C PRO A 15 8.24 14.50 12.08
N GLY A 16 7.24 14.18 12.86
CA GLY A 16 5.98 14.90 12.89
C GLY A 16 4.87 14.11 12.22
N TRP A 17 4.68 14.29 10.92
CA TRP A 17 3.59 13.64 10.22
C TRP A 17 3.69 12.12 10.25
N PHE A 18 4.88 11.59 10.02
CA PHE A 18 5.05 10.14 10.04
C PHE A 18 4.82 9.58 11.46
N ASP A 19 5.29 10.29 12.46
CA ASP A 19 5.07 9.90 13.86
C ASP A 19 3.59 9.88 14.19
N LEU A 20 2.85 10.88 13.73
CA LEU A 20 1.41 10.92 13.95
C LEU A 20 0.72 9.72 13.33
N VAL A 21 1.07 9.40 12.09
CA VAL A 21 0.51 8.24 11.39
C VAL A 21 0.85 6.95 12.14
N SER A 22 2.10 6.81 12.57
CA SER A 22 2.54 5.63 13.31
C SER A 22 1.78 5.44 14.61
N VAL A 23 1.59 6.52 15.36
CA VAL A 23 0.84 6.48 16.61
C VAL A 23 -0.63 6.14 16.36
N MET A 24 -1.21 6.68 15.29
CA MET A 24 -2.59 6.38 14.93
C MET A 24 -2.75 4.90 14.58
N ILE A 25 -1.83 4.36 13.79
CA ILE A 25 -1.86 2.94 13.41
C ILE A 25 -1.73 2.05 14.64
N GLU A 26 -0.78 2.37 15.51
CA GLU A 26 -0.56 1.60 16.72
C GLU A 26 -1.82 1.62 17.61
N GLY A 27 -2.42 2.79 17.75
CA GLY A 27 -3.64 2.92 18.53
C GLY A 27 -4.80 2.12 17.97
N MET A 28 -4.94 2.12 16.64
CA MET A 28 -5.99 1.35 15.99
C MET A 28 -5.80 -0.15 16.20
N LEU A 29 -4.57 -0.63 16.02
CA LEU A 29 -4.28 -2.05 16.18
C LEU A 29 -4.47 -2.50 17.62
N ASP A 30 -4.13 -1.66 18.60
CA ASP A 30 -4.27 -2.00 20.00
C ASP A 30 -5.72 -1.98 20.47
N ASN A 31 -6.56 -1.10 19.91
CA ASN A 31 -7.90 -0.87 20.45
C ASN A 31 -9.02 -1.48 19.62
N ALA A 32 -8.81 -1.70 18.33
CA ALA A 32 -9.87 -2.16 17.44
C ALA A 32 -9.66 -3.58 16.92
N GLY A 33 -8.48 -4.15 17.07
CA GLY A 33 -8.21 -5.51 16.63
C GLY A 33 -8.51 -5.73 15.15
N GLU A 34 -9.38 -6.69 14.85
CA GLU A 34 -9.72 -7.01 13.47
C GLU A 34 -10.43 -5.87 12.74
N GLU A 35 -11.15 -5.04 13.47
CA GLU A 35 -11.84 -3.90 12.84
C GLU A 35 -10.85 -2.88 12.30
N ALA A 36 -9.64 -2.80 12.85
CA ALA A 36 -8.62 -1.92 12.37
C ALA A 36 -8.24 -2.24 10.92
N GLU A 37 -8.17 -3.52 10.57
CA GLU A 37 -7.82 -3.95 9.24
C GLU A 37 -8.84 -3.45 8.21
N GLY A 38 -10.13 -3.59 8.51
CA GLY A 38 -11.18 -3.08 7.64
C GLY A 38 -11.13 -1.57 7.50
N PHE A 39 -10.87 -0.86 8.60
CA PHE A 39 -10.74 0.58 8.55
C PHE A 39 -9.55 1.02 7.70
N LEU A 40 -8.41 0.36 7.86
CA LEU A 40 -7.21 0.66 7.08
C LEU A 40 -7.41 0.38 5.59
N ASN A 41 -8.15 -0.68 5.28
CA ASN A 41 -8.53 -0.96 3.90
C ASN A 41 -9.33 0.21 3.31
N ASN A 42 -10.30 0.72 4.06
CA ASN A 42 -11.09 1.86 3.63
C ASN A 42 -10.25 3.13 3.48
N VAL A 43 -9.27 3.32 4.36
CA VAL A 43 -8.33 4.44 4.24
C VAL A 43 -7.56 4.34 2.93
N GLY A 44 -7.09 3.14 2.59
CA GLY A 44 -6.39 2.92 1.33
C GLY A 44 -7.26 3.22 0.12
N ALA A 45 -8.52 2.77 0.14
CA ALA A 45 -9.45 3.04 -0.94
C ALA A 45 -9.68 4.55 -1.10
N SER A 46 -9.83 5.27 0.02
CA SER A 46 -10.00 6.72 -0.02
C SER A 46 -8.78 7.43 -0.59
N LEU A 47 -7.59 6.97 -0.22
CA LEU A 47 -6.35 7.53 -0.75
C LEU A 47 -6.28 7.33 -2.26
N ALA A 48 -6.57 6.12 -2.73
CA ALA A 48 -6.55 5.81 -4.16
C ALA A 48 -7.57 6.64 -4.94
N ALA A 49 -8.72 6.93 -4.33
CA ALA A 49 -9.72 7.78 -4.97
C ALA A 49 -9.24 9.21 -5.16
N ARG A 50 -8.35 9.67 -4.29
CA ARG A 50 -7.74 11.01 -4.44
C ARG A 50 -6.69 11.05 -5.56
N TYR A 51 -6.16 9.90 -5.93
CA TYR A 51 -5.09 9.80 -6.92
C TYR A 51 -5.48 8.77 -7.97
N PRO A 52 -6.52 9.06 -8.76
CA PRO A 52 -6.98 8.11 -9.76
C PRO A 52 -5.93 7.89 -10.83
N LEU A 53 -5.94 6.68 -11.38
CA LEU A 53 -5.05 6.34 -12.48
C LEU A 53 -5.63 6.89 -13.79
N ALA A 54 -4.75 7.17 -14.74
CA ALA A 54 -5.20 7.43 -16.10
C ALA A 54 -5.81 6.14 -16.67
N GLU A 55 -6.64 6.27 -17.69
CA GLU A 55 -7.27 5.11 -18.31
C GLU A 55 -6.20 4.13 -18.81
N ALA A 56 -6.33 2.87 -18.43
CA ALA A 56 -5.43 1.81 -18.83
C ALA A 56 -6.21 0.81 -19.68
N ARG A 57 -5.63 0.40 -20.79
CA ARG A 57 -6.28 -0.56 -21.71
C ARG A 57 -5.69 -1.95 -21.63
N THR A 58 -4.50 -2.06 -21.08
CA THR A 58 -3.80 -3.33 -20.93
C THR A 58 -3.32 -3.48 -19.50
N VAL A 59 -2.97 -4.70 -19.12
CA VAL A 59 -2.37 -4.94 -17.81
C VAL A 59 -1.04 -4.20 -17.69
N GLN A 60 -0.30 -4.11 -18.78
CA GLN A 60 0.97 -3.37 -18.79
C GLN A 60 0.74 -1.88 -18.55
N ASP A 61 -0.28 -1.30 -19.17
CA ASP A 61 -0.65 0.09 -18.94
C ASP A 61 -1.04 0.30 -17.49
N LEU A 62 -1.82 -0.62 -16.94
CA LEU A 62 -2.29 -0.55 -15.57
C LEU A 62 -1.10 -0.59 -14.60
N GLU A 63 -0.18 -1.50 -14.81
CA GLU A 63 1.03 -1.60 -13.99
C GLU A 63 1.84 -0.30 -14.04
N ARG A 64 2.00 0.25 -15.23
CA ARG A 64 2.74 1.51 -15.39
C ARG A 64 2.05 2.65 -14.64
N GLU A 65 0.74 2.77 -14.75
CA GLU A 65 0.00 3.84 -14.08
C GLU A 65 0.03 3.69 -12.58
N MET A 66 -0.08 2.47 -12.08
CA MET A 66 0.05 2.22 -10.65
C MET A 66 1.44 2.63 -10.15
N ASN A 67 2.47 2.26 -10.90
CA ASN A 67 3.84 2.58 -10.50
C ASN A 67 4.15 4.07 -10.54
N LEU A 68 3.52 4.81 -11.44
CA LEU A 68 3.66 6.26 -11.42
C LEU A 68 3.15 6.86 -10.12
N GLN A 69 2.00 6.40 -9.65
CA GLN A 69 1.45 6.90 -8.39
C GLN A 69 2.24 6.41 -7.18
N LEU A 70 2.62 5.14 -7.17
CA LEU A 70 3.41 4.60 -6.06
C LEU A 70 4.76 5.30 -5.92
N ALA A 71 5.36 5.67 -7.04
CA ALA A 71 6.61 6.44 -7.02
C ALA A 71 6.41 7.82 -6.40
N ARG A 72 5.29 8.46 -6.68
CA ARG A 72 4.97 9.76 -6.06
C ARG A 72 4.83 9.64 -4.56
N PHE A 73 4.31 8.51 -4.08
CA PHE A 73 4.16 8.26 -2.65
C PHE A 73 5.46 7.77 -2.01
N SER A 74 6.42 7.35 -2.79
CA SER A 74 7.63 6.67 -2.33
C SER A 74 7.30 5.36 -1.60
N TRP A 75 6.33 4.62 -2.15
CA TRP A 75 5.83 3.39 -1.53
C TRP A 75 6.27 2.12 -2.26
N GLY A 76 7.36 2.20 -3.00
CA GLY A 76 7.86 1.04 -3.72
C GLY A 76 7.24 0.92 -5.10
N PHE A 77 7.03 -0.31 -5.55
CA PHE A 77 6.51 -0.56 -6.89
C PHE A 77 5.75 -1.88 -6.94
N THR A 78 4.96 -2.05 -7.99
CA THR A 78 4.14 -3.23 -8.16
C THR A 78 4.45 -3.94 -9.47
N GLN A 79 4.25 -5.25 -9.47
CA GLN A 79 4.27 -6.09 -10.67
C GLN A 79 2.95 -6.82 -10.75
N LEU A 80 2.34 -6.79 -11.93
CA LEU A 80 1.08 -7.46 -12.18
C LEU A 80 1.32 -8.66 -13.06
N GLN A 81 0.74 -9.79 -12.70
CA GLN A 81 0.80 -11.01 -13.49
C GLN A 81 -0.61 -11.44 -13.85
N PRO A 82 -1.02 -11.25 -15.10
CA PRO A 82 -2.35 -11.70 -15.51
C PRO A 82 -2.40 -13.21 -15.60
N LEU A 83 -3.46 -13.78 -15.06
CA LEU A 83 -3.80 -15.18 -15.19
C LEU A 83 -5.12 -15.28 -15.94
N GLU A 84 -5.54 -16.49 -16.25
CA GLU A 84 -6.78 -16.69 -17.00
C GLU A 84 -7.98 -16.05 -16.33
N ASN A 85 -8.10 -16.21 -15.00
CA ASN A 85 -9.26 -15.72 -14.26
C ASN A 85 -8.88 -14.78 -13.12
N ALA A 86 -7.65 -14.25 -13.12
CA ALA A 86 -7.18 -13.44 -11.99
C ALA A 86 -6.01 -12.58 -12.41
N ILE A 87 -5.71 -11.61 -11.57
CA ILE A 87 -4.46 -10.84 -11.66
C ILE A 87 -3.75 -11.01 -10.33
N LEU A 88 -2.52 -11.47 -10.39
CA LEU A 88 -1.67 -11.50 -9.20
C LEU A 88 -0.94 -10.17 -9.10
N ILE A 89 -0.90 -9.63 -7.90
CA ILE A 89 -0.26 -8.35 -7.62
C ILE A 89 0.87 -8.60 -6.64
N GLN A 90 2.08 -8.19 -7.01
CA GLN A 90 3.23 -8.24 -6.11
C GLN A 90 3.67 -6.83 -5.82
N HIS A 91 3.62 -6.45 -4.56
CA HIS A 91 4.07 -5.13 -4.14
C HIS A 91 5.44 -5.25 -3.49
N HIS A 92 6.42 -4.56 -4.05
CA HIS A 92 7.81 -4.63 -3.63
C HIS A 92 8.25 -3.33 -2.98
N ALA A 93 9.27 -3.43 -2.13
CA ALA A 93 9.96 -2.27 -1.57
C ALA A 93 9.04 -1.35 -0.78
N LEU A 94 8.17 -1.94 0.01
CA LEU A 94 7.32 -1.19 0.93
C LEU A 94 8.21 -0.36 1.86
N PRO A 95 7.90 0.93 2.09
CA PRO A 95 8.71 1.70 3.02
C PRO A 95 8.63 1.10 4.42
N GLN A 96 9.75 1.14 5.12
CA GLN A 96 9.81 0.64 6.48
C GLN A 96 9.15 1.62 7.42
N GLY A 97 8.51 1.07 8.44
CA GLY A 97 7.84 1.89 9.42
C GLY A 97 8.79 2.38 10.50
N ASP A 98 8.20 3.07 11.46
CA ASP A 98 8.89 3.51 12.65
C ASP A 98 9.29 2.28 13.47
N SER A 99 10.52 2.28 13.99
CA SER A 99 11.00 1.19 14.82
C SER A 99 10.15 0.99 16.08
N LYS A 100 9.44 2.01 16.51
CA LYS A 100 8.59 1.94 17.70
C LYS A 100 7.32 1.14 17.46
N VAL A 101 6.84 1.10 16.22
CA VAL A 101 5.65 0.31 15.88
C VAL A 101 5.99 -1.18 15.74
N GLY A 102 7.18 -1.48 15.26
CA GLY A 102 7.57 -2.84 14.98
C GLY A 102 7.26 -3.21 13.54
N ALA A 103 8.17 -4.00 12.94
CA ALA A 103 8.07 -4.34 11.53
C ALA A 103 6.80 -5.11 11.19
N GLU A 104 6.42 -6.07 12.03
CA GLU A 104 5.25 -6.91 11.75
C GLU A 104 3.94 -6.11 11.78
N ARG A 105 3.80 -5.24 12.76
CA ARG A 105 2.59 -4.43 12.88
C ARG A 105 2.49 -3.42 11.75
N TRP A 106 3.62 -2.83 11.38
CA TRP A 106 3.67 -1.90 10.26
C TRP A 106 3.27 -2.60 8.96
N GLN A 107 3.83 -3.79 8.71
CA GLN A 107 3.50 -4.53 7.50
C GLN A 107 2.04 -4.97 7.48
N LEU A 108 1.50 -5.37 8.62
CA LEU A 108 0.09 -5.73 8.72
C LEU A 108 -0.78 -4.54 8.34
N ALA A 109 -0.51 -3.38 8.92
CA ALA A 109 -1.27 -2.17 8.62
C ALA A 109 -1.16 -1.77 7.16
N MET A 110 0.05 -1.75 6.61
CA MET A 110 0.27 -1.35 5.24
C MET A 110 -0.28 -2.35 4.25
N SER A 111 -0.28 -3.64 4.58
CA SER A 111 -0.91 -4.62 3.71
C SER A 111 -2.40 -4.37 3.56
N ALA A 112 -3.06 -3.97 4.64
CA ALA A 112 -4.50 -3.62 4.60
C ALA A 112 -4.74 -2.34 3.80
N VAL A 113 -3.91 -1.32 4.00
CA VAL A 113 -4.02 -0.07 3.26
C VAL A 113 -3.84 -0.31 1.77
N LEU A 114 -2.80 -1.06 1.39
CA LEU A 114 -2.53 -1.34 -0.02
C LEU A 114 -3.61 -2.19 -0.67
N ALA A 115 -4.20 -3.14 0.07
CA ALA A 115 -5.33 -3.90 -0.46
C ALA A 115 -6.46 -2.96 -0.86
N GLY A 116 -6.72 -1.94 -0.05
CA GLY A 116 -7.72 -0.93 -0.37
C GLY A 116 -7.34 -0.08 -1.57
N VAL A 117 -6.07 0.32 -1.65
CA VAL A 117 -5.55 1.11 -2.77
C VAL A 117 -5.75 0.35 -4.08
N TYR A 118 -5.29 -0.89 -4.13
CA TYR A 118 -5.40 -1.70 -5.34
C TYR A 118 -6.85 -2.00 -5.71
N SER A 119 -7.68 -2.29 -4.71
CA SER A 119 -9.11 -2.54 -4.96
C SER A 119 -9.77 -1.35 -5.62
N GLN A 120 -9.51 -0.15 -5.09
CA GLN A 120 -10.11 1.07 -5.61
C GLN A 120 -9.63 1.37 -7.03
N TRP A 121 -8.34 1.25 -7.26
CA TRP A 121 -7.80 1.50 -8.59
C TRP A 121 -8.36 0.54 -9.63
N LEU A 122 -8.47 -0.76 -9.28
CA LEU A 122 -9.00 -1.76 -10.21
C LEU A 122 -10.49 -1.54 -10.47
N GLN A 123 -11.27 -1.20 -9.44
CA GLN A 123 -12.68 -0.90 -9.64
C GLN A 123 -12.89 0.30 -10.56
N ALA A 124 -12.07 1.33 -10.38
CA ALA A 124 -12.19 2.54 -11.19
C ALA A 124 -11.83 2.29 -12.66
N GLN A 125 -11.05 1.25 -12.94
CA GLN A 125 -10.68 0.88 -14.31
C GLN A 125 -11.68 -0.07 -14.97
N GLY A 126 -12.85 -0.23 -14.37
CA GLY A 126 -13.90 -1.07 -14.93
C GLY A 126 -14.02 -2.43 -14.28
N GLY A 127 -13.30 -2.67 -13.20
CA GLY A 127 -13.45 -3.89 -12.44
C GLY A 127 -14.78 -3.94 -11.71
N SER A 128 -15.17 -5.14 -11.30
CA SER A 128 -16.39 -5.31 -10.53
C SER A 128 -16.22 -4.77 -9.13
N ALA A 129 -17.20 -4.00 -8.66
CA ALA A 129 -17.18 -3.47 -7.30
C ALA A 129 -17.29 -4.57 -6.25
N VAL A 130 -17.73 -5.75 -6.62
CA VAL A 130 -17.88 -6.86 -5.69
C VAL A 130 -16.69 -7.80 -5.67
N VAL A 131 -15.68 -7.55 -6.51
CA VAL A 131 -14.48 -8.37 -6.53
C VAL A 131 -13.40 -7.66 -5.73
N PRO A 132 -13.02 -8.19 -4.57
CA PRO A 132 -11.99 -7.56 -3.76
C PRO A 132 -10.60 -7.98 -4.19
N VAL A 133 -9.62 -7.16 -3.82
CA VAL A 133 -8.23 -7.59 -3.84
C VAL A 133 -7.97 -8.26 -2.50
N THR A 134 -7.50 -9.49 -2.54
CA THR A 134 -7.27 -10.29 -1.34
C THR A 134 -5.78 -10.42 -1.10
N PHE A 135 -5.36 -10.09 0.14
CA PHE A 135 -3.98 -10.30 0.55
C PHE A 135 -3.74 -11.79 0.74
N GLU A 136 -2.65 -12.30 0.15
CA GLU A 136 -2.32 -13.72 0.23
C GLU A 136 -1.17 -14.01 1.18
N LYS A 137 -0.07 -13.29 1.05
CA LYS A 137 1.08 -13.55 1.91
C LYS A 137 2.09 -12.41 1.85
N ASN A 138 2.92 -12.36 2.88
CA ASN A 138 4.10 -11.51 2.92
C ASN A 138 5.32 -12.42 2.80
N ASP A 139 6.11 -12.19 1.78
CA ASP A 139 7.28 -13.01 1.48
C ASP A 139 8.52 -12.13 1.62
N GLY A 140 8.89 -11.86 2.87
CA GLY A 140 10.01 -10.97 3.16
C GLY A 140 9.69 -9.52 2.82
N ASN A 141 10.17 -9.05 1.67
CA ASN A 141 9.96 -7.67 1.25
C ASN A 141 8.88 -7.53 0.18
N THR A 142 8.14 -8.58 -0.09
CA THR A 142 7.11 -8.60 -1.12
C THR A 142 5.78 -8.99 -0.56
N LEU A 143 4.77 -8.15 -0.80
CA LEU A 143 3.39 -8.44 -0.44
C LEU A 143 2.68 -9.02 -1.67
N HIS A 144 1.97 -10.11 -1.49
CA HIS A 144 1.28 -10.79 -2.57
C HIS A 144 -0.23 -10.64 -2.41
N TYR A 145 -0.88 -10.20 -3.49
CA TYR A 145 -2.33 -10.03 -3.53
C TYR A 145 -2.90 -10.73 -4.75
N ARG A 146 -4.18 -11.04 -4.66
CA ARG A 146 -4.93 -11.63 -5.78
C ARG A 146 -6.19 -10.81 -6.02
N TYR A 147 -6.42 -10.47 -7.27
CA TYR A 147 -7.66 -9.88 -7.76
C TYR A 147 -8.34 -10.92 -8.64
N GLN A 148 -9.52 -11.37 -8.22
CA GLN A 148 -10.17 -12.47 -8.92
C GLN A 148 -11.66 -12.27 -9.02
#